data_3a2bb5d195b32acaee8892f05d1d8f75
#
_entry.id   3a2bb5d195b32acaee8892f05d1d8f75
#
_cell.length_a   1.000
_cell.length_b   1.000
_cell.length_c   1.000
_cell.angle_alpha   90.00
_cell.angle_beta   90.00
_cell.angle_gamma   90.00
#
_symmetry.space_group_name_H-M   'P 1'
#
loop_
_entity.id
_entity.type
_entity.pdbx_description
1 polymer ?
#
loop_
_entity_poly.entity_id
_entity_poly.type
_entity_poly.pdbx_seq_one_letter_code
_entity_poly.pdbx_strand_id
1 'polypeptide(L)'
;VPMVNPDGVELVQEGITPQHPFYEQLLAWNDGSFDFRGWKANIRGVDLNDQFPAHWQEEQDRRGDLGPGPREYGGTAPLTEPEAVAMADFTAEHAFDQVFALHTQGKEIYWNYRDLEPPESERLAIRYGQVSAYRPVKLTGSDAGYKDWFIQQFRKPGFTVEAGEGVNPLPIGQFSDIYRAVSAIAVESLKPESQPIVAETSVS
;
A
#
# COMPACT_ATOMS: atom_id res chain seq x y z
N VAL A 1 8.80 -7.93 -2.85
CA VAL A 1 8.12 -7.93 -4.16
C VAL A 1 8.31 -6.55 -4.79
N PRO A 2 9.03 -6.42 -5.90
CA PRO A 2 9.35 -5.11 -6.48
C PRO A 2 8.18 -4.47 -7.26
N MET A 3 7.23 -5.29 -7.74
CA MET A 3 6.11 -4.83 -8.54
C MET A 3 4.94 -5.78 -8.35
N VAL A 4 3.85 -5.28 -7.77
CA VAL A 4 2.63 -6.07 -7.49
C VAL A 4 1.66 -5.99 -8.66
N ASN A 5 1.62 -4.87 -9.37
CA ASN A 5 0.70 -4.61 -10.48
C ASN A 5 1.48 -4.38 -11.78
N PRO A 6 2.04 -5.41 -12.41
CA PRO A 6 2.82 -5.25 -13.65
C PRO A 6 1.96 -4.73 -14.80
N ASP A 7 0.74 -5.25 -14.96
CA ASP A 7 -0.15 -4.87 -16.05
C ASP A 7 -0.58 -3.39 -15.95
N GLY A 8 -0.88 -2.92 -14.74
CA GLY A 8 -1.20 -1.50 -14.53
C GLY A 8 -0.03 -0.58 -14.83
N VAL A 9 1.20 -1.00 -14.49
CA VAL A 9 2.42 -0.25 -14.82
C VAL A 9 2.65 -0.20 -16.32
N GLU A 10 2.53 -1.34 -17.01
CA GLU A 10 2.66 -1.41 -18.48
C GLU A 10 1.63 -0.52 -19.16
N LEU A 11 0.37 -0.59 -18.73
CA LEU A 11 -0.72 0.23 -19.25
C LEU A 11 -0.43 1.73 -19.14
N VAL A 12 0.10 2.17 -17.97
CA VAL A 12 0.44 3.58 -17.74
C VAL A 12 1.62 4.04 -18.60
N GLN A 13 2.62 3.17 -18.82
CA GLN A 13 3.83 3.51 -19.53
C GLN A 13 3.69 3.43 -21.04
N GLU A 14 3.02 2.39 -21.53
CA GLU A 14 2.97 2.07 -22.97
C GLU A 14 1.59 2.37 -23.60
N GLY A 15 0.56 2.52 -22.76
CA GLY A 15 -0.82 2.65 -23.24
C GLY A 15 -1.36 1.36 -23.84
N ILE A 16 -2.35 1.47 -24.71
CA ILE A 16 -2.97 0.32 -25.38
C ILE A 16 -3.02 0.51 -26.90
N THR A 17 -3.02 -0.61 -27.61
CA THR A 17 -3.25 -0.66 -29.06
C THR A 17 -4.55 -1.46 -29.36
N PRO A 18 -5.16 -1.30 -30.56
CA PRO A 18 -6.35 -2.06 -30.93
C PRO A 18 -6.21 -3.58 -30.90
N GLN A 19 -4.97 -4.10 -30.84
CA GLN A 19 -4.67 -5.53 -30.73
C GLN A 19 -4.66 -6.02 -29.29
N HIS A 20 -4.73 -5.11 -28.31
CA HIS A 20 -4.75 -5.49 -26.89
C HIS A 20 -6.02 -6.26 -26.54
N PRO A 21 -5.97 -7.40 -25.83
CA PRO A 21 -7.13 -8.23 -25.54
C PRO A 21 -8.27 -7.51 -24.79
N PHE A 22 -7.91 -6.51 -23.97
CA PHE A 22 -8.86 -5.70 -23.18
C PHE A 22 -9.08 -4.30 -23.74
N TYR A 23 -8.78 -4.06 -25.03
CA TYR A 23 -8.80 -2.73 -25.65
C TYR A 23 -10.13 -1.98 -25.41
N GLU A 24 -11.24 -2.57 -25.78
CA GLU A 24 -12.56 -1.94 -25.68
C GLU A 24 -12.95 -1.70 -24.20
N GLN A 25 -12.67 -2.67 -23.32
CA GLN A 25 -12.98 -2.56 -21.91
C GLN A 25 -12.17 -1.46 -21.24
N LEU A 26 -10.85 -1.41 -21.48
CA LEU A 26 -9.98 -0.41 -20.89
C LEU A 26 -10.34 1.01 -21.33
N LEU A 27 -10.68 1.20 -22.60
CA LEU A 27 -11.18 2.49 -23.07
C LEU A 27 -12.51 2.85 -22.43
N ALA A 28 -13.45 1.89 -22.36
CA ALA A 28 -14.74 2.14 -21.73
C ALA A 28 -14.60 2.51 -20.25
N TRP A 29 -13.74 1.82 -19.52
CA TRP A 29 -13.46 2.09 -18.10
C TRP A 29 -12.65 3.37 -17.85
N ASN A 30 -11.94 3.85 -18.86
CA ASN A 30 -11.15 5.10 -18.82
C ASN A 30 -11.86 6.26 -19.56
N ASP A 31 -13.20 6.24 -19.61
CA ASP A 31 -14.04 7.27 -20.24
C ASP A 31 -13.66 7.58 -21.71
N GLY A 32 -13.20 6.58 -22.45
CA GLY A 32 -12.72 6.69 -23.83
C GLY A 32 -11.34 7.36 -23.96
N SER A 33 -10.67 7.67 -22.86
CA SER A 33 -9.37 8.33 -22.87
C SER A 33 -8.22 7.32 -23.12
N PHE A 34 -7.25 7.72 -23.95
CA PHE A 34 -5.98 7.03 -24.14
C PHE A 34 -4.90 7.45 -23.11
N ASP A 35 -5.23 8.38 -22.21
CA ASP A 35 -4.33 8.80 -21.15
C ASP A 35 -4.56 7.96 -19.88
N PHE A 36 -3.73 6.94 -19.70
CA PHE A 36 -3.79 6.03 -18.55
C PHE A 36 -2.95 6.48 -17.35
N ARG A 37 -2.39 7.69 -17.33
CA ARG A 37 -1.54 8.17 -16.21
C ARG A 37 -2.25 8.15 -14.86
N GLY A 38 -3.57 8.23 -14.83
CA GLY A 38 -4.38 8.12 -13.63
C GLY A 38 -4.77 6.70 -13.23
N TRP A 39 -4.37 5.68 -14.00
CA TRP A 39 -4.75 4.29 -13.79
C TRP A 39 -3.96 3.68 -12.63
N LYS A 40 -4.65 3.17 -11.61
CA LYS A 40 -4.10 2.50 -10.41
C LYS A 40 -4.44 1.01 -10.38
N ALA A 41 -5.58 0.63 -10.98
CA ALA A 41 -6.10 -0.73 -11.00
C ALA A 41 -5.20 -1.71 -11.80
N ASN A 42 -5.46 -3.00 -11.68
CA ASN A 42 -4.89 -3.98 -12.59
C ASN A 42 -5.58 -3.94 -13.97
N ILE A 43 -5.22 -4.86 -14.87
CA ILE A 43 -5.78 -4.90 -16.23
C ILE A 43 -7.27 -5.22 -16.27
N ARG A 44 -7.83 -5.76 -15.19
CA ARG A 44 -9.27 -6.08 -15.05
C ARG A 44 -10.07 -4.92 -14.43
N GLY A 45 -9.42 -3.77 -14.21
CA GLY A 45 -10.05 -2.61 -13.59
C GLY A 45 -10.31 -2.78 -12.09
N VAL A 46 -9.54 -3.65 -11.41
CA VAL A 46 -9.65 -3.90 -9.98
C VAL A 46 -8.49 -3.24 -9.24
N ASP A 47 -8.79 -2.42 -8.25
CA ASP A 47 -7.79 -1.80 -7.37
C ASP A 47 -7.24 -2.84 -6.39
N LEU A 48 -6.01 -3.26 -6.61
CA LEU A 48 -5.39 -4.34 -5.84
C LEU A 48 -5.23 -4.01 -4.35
N ASN A 49 -5.15 -2.73 -3.98
CA ASN A 49 -5.09 -2.35 -2.57
C ASN A 49 -6.44 -2.46 -1.87
N ASP A 50 -7.54 -2.63 -2.60
CA ASP A 50 -8.87 -2.86 -2.06
C ASP A 50 -9.31 -4.34 -2.17
N GLN A 51 -8.34 -5.26 -2.28
CA GLN A 51 -8.57 -6.70 -2.50
C GLN A 51 -8.35 -7.58 -1.27
N PHE A 52 -7.95 -7.00 -0.12
CA PHE A 52 -7.62 -7.82 1.05
C PHE A 52 -8.81 -7.94 2.02
N PRO A 53 -8.96 -9.10 2.71
CA PRO A 53 -10.10 -9.38 3.59
C PRO A 53 -9.97 -8.70 4.97
N ALA A 54 -9.81 -7.37 4.96
CA ALA A 54 -9.80 -6.50 6.14
C ALA A 54 -11.00 -5.56 6.05
N HIS A 55 -12.15 -5.98 6.59
CA HIS A 55 -13.42 -5.26 6.49
C HIS A 55 -13.77 -4.84 5.05
N TRP A 56 -13.49 -5.71 4.10
CA TRP A 56 -13.64 -5.46 2.67
C TRP A 56 -15.04 -4.95 2.30
N GLN A 57 -16.10 -5.56 2.86
CA GLN A 57 -17.48 -5.15 2.57
C GLN A 57 -17.74 -3.71 3.03
N GLU A 58 -17.23 -3.33 4.21
CA GLU A 58 -17.39 -1.97 4.71
C GLU A 58 -16.69 -0.93 3.80
N GLU A 59 -15.54 -1.29 3.21
CA GLU A 59 -14.87 -0.45 2.22
C GLU A 59 -15.71 -0.30 0.96
N GLN A 60 -16.25 -1.39 0.42
CA GLN A 60 -17.11 -1.34 -0.77
C GLN A 60 -18.38 -0.50 -0.50
N ASP A 61 -19.02 -0.69 0.63
CA ASP A 61 -20.21 0.08 1.01
C ASP A 61 -19.89 1.60 1.11
N ARG A 62 -18.72 1.94 1.59
CA ARG A 62 -18.26 3.34 1.71
C ARG A 62 -17.94 3.97 0.35
N ARG A 63 -17.39 3.21 -0.57
CA ARG A 63 -17.06 3.67 -1.93
C ARG A 63 -18.29 3.74 -2.84
N GLY A 64 -19.35 3.04 -2.50
CA GLY A 64 -20.56 2.95 -3.29
C GLY A 64 -20.51 1.87 -4.37
N ASP A 65 -21.53 1.87 -5.24
CA ASP A 65 -21.68 0.87 -6.31
C ASP A 65 -20.76 1.19 -7.49
N LEU A 66 -19.45 0.85 -7.31
CA LEU A 66 -18.44 1.00 -8.33
C LEU A 66 -18.33 -0.30 -9.16
N GLY A 67 -18.08 -0.15 -10.46
CA GLY A 67 -17.66 -1.22 -11.34
C GLY A 67 -16.17 -1.16 -11.67
N PRO A 68 -15.68 -2.08 -12.52
CA PRO A 68 -14.31 -2.05 -13.00
C PRO A 68 -13.93 -0.69 -13.58
N GLY A 69 -12.76 -0.18 -13.18
CA GLY A 69 -12.35 1.16 -13.54
C GLY A 69 -10.89 1.47 -13.20
N PRO A 70 -10.48 2.73 -13.34
CA PRO A 70 -9.10 3.13 -13.10
C PRO A 70 -8.64 2.95 -11.65
N ARG A 71 -9.54 2.99 -10.68
CA ARG A 71 -9.25 2.94 -9.23
C ARG A 71 -10.49 2.64 -8.39
N GLU A 72 -10.27 2.29 -7.14
CA GLU A 72 -11.28 2.21 -6.07
C GLU A 72 -12.29 1.05 -6.20
N TYR A 73 -12.30 0.31 -7.28
CA TYR A 73 -13.12 -0.88 -7.38
C TYR A 73 -12.40 -2.09 -6.79
N GLY A 74 -12.89 -2.60 -5.68
CA GLY A 74 -12.29 -3.73 -4.95
C GLY A 74 -12.64 -5.13 -5.48
N GLY A 75 -13.26 -5.22 -6.66
CA GLY A 75 -13.70 -6.50 -7.22
C GLY A 75 -15.06 -6.95 -6.68
N THR A 76 -15.41 -8.21 -6.93
CA THR A 76 -16.68 -8.83 -6.50
C THR A 76 -16.59 -9.52 -5.14
N ALA A 77 -15.37 -9.78 -4.69
CA ALA A 77 -15.02 -10.33 -3.37
C ALA A 77 -13.54 -10.06 -3.08
N PRO A 78 -13.09 -10.18 -1.83
CA PRO A 78 -11.65 -10.07 -1.54
C PRO A 78 -10.89 -11.27 -2.11
N LEU A 79 -9.63 -11.06 -2.46
CA LEU A 79 -8.71 -12.09 -3.00
C LEU A 79 -9.25 -12.80 -4.25
N THR A 80 -9.85 -12.04 -5.17
CA THR A 80 -10.26 -12.54 -6.49
C THR A 80 -9.18 -12.33 -7.56
N GLU A 81 -8.30 -11.36 -7.34
CA GLU A 81 -7.25 -11.06 -8.30
C GLU A 81 -5.98 -11.88 -8.01
N PRO A 82 -5.36 -12.46 -9.05
CA PRO A 82 -4.21 -13.35 -8.88
C PRO A 82 -3.03 -12.68 -8.17
N GLU A 83 -2.84 -11.39 -8.38
CA GLU A 83 -1.79 -10.59 -7.73
C GLU A 83 -2.03 -10.49 -6.22
N ALA A 84 -3.28 -10.24 -5.81
CA ALA A 84 -3.65 -10.15 -4.40
C ALA A 84 -3.55 -11.52 -3.71
N VAL A 85 -3.99 -12.58 -4.38
CA VAL A 85 -3.86 -13.98 -3.90
C VAL A 85 -2.39 -14.32 -3.71
N ALA A 86 -1.55 -14.08 -4.73
CA ALA A 86 -0.11 -14.37 -4.65
C ALA A 86 0.58 -13.60 -3.51
N MET A 87 0.20 -12.34 -3.27
CA MET A 87 0.72 -11.55 -2.16
C MET A 87 0.27 -12.10 -0.80
N ALA A 88 -0.99 -12.53 -0.68
CA ALA A 88 -1.51 -13.10 0.56
C ALA A 88 -0.83 -14.44 0.89
N ASP A 89 -0.73 -15.34 -0.09
CA ASP A 89 -0.08 -16.64 0.06
C ASP A 89 1.41 -16.48 0.42
N PHE A 90 2.12 -15.65 -0.33
CA PHE A 90 3.52 -15.34 -0.05
C PHE A 90 3.73 -14.79 1.38
N THR A 91 2.85 -13.92 1.82
CA THR A 91 2.93 -13.34 3.16
C THR A 91 2.66 -14.37 4.24
N ALA A 92 1.69 -15.25 4.03
CA ALA A 92 1.35 -16.31 4.99
C ALA A 92 2.47 -17.36 5.11
N GLU A 93 3.13 -17.69 3.99
CA GLU A 93 4.22 -18.70 3.97
C GLU A 93 5.50 -18.21 4.67
N HIS A 94 5.78 -16.91 4.65
CA HIS A 94 7.09 -16.38 5.09
C HIS A 94 7.12 -15.85 6.53
N ALA A 95 5.99 -15.78 7.22
CA ALA A 95 5.90 -15.39 8.63
C ALA A 95 6.66 -14.08 8.96
N PHE A 96 6.54 -13.06 8.11
CA PHE A 96 7.23 -11.78 8.28
C PHE A 96 6.96 -11.15 9.66
N ASP A 97 7.96 -10.47 10.22
CA ASP A 97 7.81 -9.72 11.47
C ASP A 97 7.15 -8.36 11.25
N GLN A 98 7.30 -7.79 10.07
CA GLN A 98 6.67 -6.54 9.65
C GLN A 98 6.58 -6.47 8.13
N VAL A 99 5.67 -5.63 7.63
CA VAL A 99 5.51 -5.39 6.19
C VAL A 99 5.43 -3.90 5.86
N PHE A 100 5.83 -3.56 4.63
CA PHE A 100 5.71 -2.22 4.06
C PHE A 100 5.00 -2.30 2.71
N ALA A 101 3.90 -1.56 2.56
CA ALA A 101 3.28 -1.28 1.28
C ALA A 101 3.74 0.11 0.81
N LEU A 102 4.44 0.15 -0.33
CA LEU A 102 4.94 1.41 -0.88
C LEU A 102 3.91 1.98 -1.86
N HIS A 103 3.44 3.17 -1.56
CA HIS A 103 2.50 3.95 -2.34
C HIS A 103 3.06 5.34 -2.66
N THR A 104 2.31 6.15 -3.38
CA THR A 104 2.45 7.58 -3.57
C THR A 104 1.08 8.20 -3.35
N GLN A 105 0.92 9.35 -2.66
CA GLN A 105 1.93 10.30 -2.24
C GLN A 105 1.52 10.97 -0.90
N GLY A 106 2.42 11.74 -0.26
CA GLY A 106 2.10 12.54 0.94
C GLY A 106 3.25 12.66 1.93
N LYS A 107 4.37 11.93 1.73
CA LYS A 107 5.46 11.79 2.69
C LYS A 107 4.96 11.36 4.07
N GLU A 108 4.11 10.35 4.09
CA GLU A 108 3.46 9.83 5.28
C GLU A 108 3.75 8.36 5.50
N ILE A 109 3.60 7.92 6.75
CA ILE A 109 3.70 6.51 7.16
C ILE A 109 2.47 6.20 7.98
N TYR A 110 1.53 5.45 7.40
CA TYR A 110 0.37 4.93 8.10
C TYR A 110 0.75 3.63 8.79
N TRP A 111 0.47 3.51 10.10
CA TRP A 111 1.00 2.45 10.94
C TRP A 111 -0.06 1.70 11.74
N ASN A 112 -1.30 2.14 11.72
CA ASN A 112 -2.39 1.59 12.51
C ASN A 112 -3.45 0.92 11.65
N TYR A 113 -4.27 0.09 12.31
CA TYR A 113 -5.51 -0.41 11.76
C TYR A 113 -6.49 -0.81 12.88
N ARG A 114 -7.55 -0.02 13.07
CA ARG A 114 -8.67 -0.29 13.99
C ARG A 114 -8.25 -0.72 15.41
N ASP A 115 -7.16 -0.18 15.93
CA ASP A 115 -6.55 -0.53 17.23
C ASP A 115 -6.16 -2.04 17.34
N LEU A 116 -5.93 -2.69 16.22
CA LEU A 116 -5.45 -4.08 16.12
C LEU A 116 -3.93 -4.18 15.97
N GLU A 117 -3.29 -3.06 15.67
CA GLU A 117 -1.84 -2.94 15.59
C GLU A 117 -1.17 -3.22 16.93
N PRO A 118 0.00 -3.86 16.96
CA PRO A 118 0.73 -4.07 18.19
C PRO A 118 1.31 -2.75 18.74
N PRO A 119 1.57 -2.67 20.07
CA PRO A 119 1.98 -1.41 20.73
C PRO A 119 3.27 -0.78 20.16
N GLU A 120 4.15 -1.58 19.58
CA GLU A 120 5.40 -1.09 18.96
C GLU A 120 5.21 -0.37 17.64
N SER A 121 4.07 -0.54 16.96
CA SER A 121 3.84 0.02 15.61
C SER A 121 4.04 1.54 15.54
N GLU A 122 3.52 2.28 16.53
CA GLU A 122 3.69 3.73 16.58
C GLU A 122 5.16 4.13 16.78
N ARG A 123 5.86 3.48 17.69
CA ARG A 123 7.29 3.74 17.94
C ARG A 123 8.13 3.46 16.70
N LEU A 124 7.85 2.36 16.00
CA LEU A 124 8.51 2.02 14.74
C LEU A 124 8.22 3.07 13.67
N ALA A 125 6.97 3.50 13.51
CA ALA A 125 6.61 4.55 12.56
C ALA A 125 7.32 5.87 12.84
N ILE A 126 7.44 6.28 14.13
CA ILE A 126 8.20 7.46 14.55
C ILE A 126 9.68 7.31 14.17
N ARG A 127 10.26 6.15 14.44
CA ARG A 127 11.67 5.84 14.10
C ARG A 127 11.91 5.89 12.59
N TYR A 128 11.00 5.34 11.78
CA TYR A 128 11.06 5.41 10.32
C TYR A 128 10.88 6.85 9.81
N GLY A 129 10.00 7.61 10.45
CA GLY A 129 9.82 9.04 10.16
C GLY A 129 11.10 9.86 10.38
N GLN A 130 11.85 9.56 11.45
CA GLN A 130 13.11 10.25 11.75
C GLN A 130 14.19 10.06 10.67
N VAL A 131 14.28 8.86 10.08
CA VAL A 131 15.31 8.57 9.06
C VAL A 131 14.89 8.97 7.64
N SER A 132 13.58 9.05 7.37
CA SER A 132 13.04 9.36 6.05
C SER A 132 12.56 10.80 5.89
N ALA A 133 12.36 11.51 6.99
CA ALA A 133 11.64 12.78 7.07
C ALA A 133 10.15 12.67 6.64
N TYR A 134 9.57 11.46 6.71
CA TYR A 134 8.15 11.22 6.48
C TYR A 134 7.39 11.29 7.81
N ARG A 135 6.14 11.72 7.74
CA ARG A 135 5.31 11.94 8.93
C ARG A 135 4.57 10.65 9.32
N PRO A 136 4.73 10.13 10.55
CA PRO A 136 3.86 9.07 11.06
C PRO A 136 2.44 9.60 11.23
N VAL A 137 1.45 8.87 10.72
CA VAL A 137 0.03 9.27 10.75
C VAL A 137 -0.82 8.10 11.20
N LYS A 138 -1.71 8.34 12.16
CA LYS A 138 -2.78 7.40 12.50
C LYS A 138 -3.94 7.65 11.53
N LEU A 139 -4.12 6.72 10.57
CA LEU A 139 -5.18 6.79 9.57
C LEU A 139 -6.46 6.15 10.09
N THR A 140 -7.60 6.74 9.77
CA THR A 140 -8.92 6.18 10.07
C THR A 140 -9.81 6.25 8.83
N GLY A 141 -10.78 5.32 8.72
CA GLY A 141 -11.75 5.33 7.62
C GLY A 141 -11.21 4.79 6.30
N SER A 142 -10.23 3.87 6.36
CA SER A 142 -9.73 3.11 5.23
C SER A 142 -9.64 1.64 5.63
N ASP A 143 -10.07 0.75 4.75
CA ASP A 143 -10.12 -0.69 4.95
C ASP A 143 -9.64 -1.40 3.68
N ALA A 144 -9.64 -2.75 3.71
CA ALA A 144 -9.34 -3.63 2.58
C ALA A 144 -7.92 -3.55 2.01
N GLY A 145 -7.02 -2.76 2.62
CA GLY A 145 -5.62 -2.64 2.20
C GLY A 145 -4.76 -3.83 2.65
N TYR A 146 -3.64 -4.03 1.94
CA TYR A 146 -2.66 -5.06 2.30
C TYR A 146 -2.12 -4.90 3.73
N LYS A 147 -1.73 -3.69 4.12
CA LYS A 147 -1.29 -3.37 5.48
C LYS A 147 -2.39 -3.68 6.50
N ASP A 148 -3.63 -3.32 6.20
CA ASP A 148 -4.78 -3.49 7.09
C ASP A 148 -5.04 -4.97 7.37
N TRP A 149 -5.05 -5.78 6.30
CA TRP A 149 -5.15 -7.22 6.39
C TRP A 149 -3.99 -7.84 7.17
N PHE A 150 -2.76 -7.41 6.93
CA PHE A 150 -1.60 -7.94 7.65
C PHE A 150 -1.71 -7.68 9.16
N ILE A 151 -2.04 -6.46 9.57
CA ILE A 151 -2.25 -6.11 10.98
C ILE A 151 -3.40 -6.93 11.56
N GLN A 152 -4.54 -7.00 10.87
CA GLN A 152 -5.71 -7.75 11.34
C GLN A 152 -5.41 -9.23 11.51
N GLN A 153 -4.77 -9.85 10.54
CA GLN A 153 -4.54 -11.30 10.49
C GLN A 153 -3.41 -11.76 11.41
N PHE A 154 -2.30 -11.03 11.43
CA PHE A 154 -1.07 -11.49 12.09
C PHE A 154 -0.77 -10.75 13.40
N ARG A 155 -1.45 -9.63 13.67
CA ARG A 155 -1.21 -8.78 14.85
C ARG A 155 0.25 -8.34 14.95
N LYS A 156 0.86 -8.06 13.81
CA LYS A 156 2.23 -7.60 13.64
C LYS A 156 2.25 -6.23 12.99
N PRO A 157 3.37 -5.47 13.11
CA PRO A 157 3.51 -4.14 12.52
C PRO A 157 3.36 -4.17 10.99
N GLY A 158 2.44 -3.38 10.46
CA GLY A 158 2.26 -3.15 9.04
C GLY A 158 2.26 -1.65 8.75
N PHE A 159 2.89 -1.26 7.65
CA PHE A 159 3.04 0.15 7.29
C PHE A 159 2.65 0.40 5.83
N THR A 160 1.90 1.49 5.59
CA THR A 160 1.81 2.07 4.26
C THR A 160 2.71 3.30 4.21
N VAL A 161 3.62 3.33 3.24
CA VAL A 161 4.54 4.45 3.04
C VAL A 161 4.10 5.22 1.81
N GLU A 162 3.56 6.42 2.02
CA GLU A 162 3.14 7.33 0.95
C GLU A 162 4.32 8.17 0.49
N ALA A 163 5.06 7.64 -0.50
CA ALA A 163 6.32 8.19 -0.95
C ALA A 163 6.15 9.43 -1.84
N GLY A 164 7.00 10.44 -1.63
CA GLY A 164 7.00 11.68 -2.42
C GLY A 164 5.83 12.62 -2.12
N GLU A 165 5.68 13.67 -2.91
CA GLU A 165 4.71 14.73 -2.65
C GLU A 165 4.21 15.36 -3.95
N GLY A 166 2.93 15.75 -4.03
CA GLY A 166 2.34 16.45 -5.16
C GLY A 166 1.12 15.74 -5.73
N VAL A 167 1.03 15.66 -7.05
CA VAL A 167 -0.08 15.02 -7.77
C VAL A 167 0.45 13.84 -8.58
N ASN A 168 -0.22 12.69 -8.44
CA ASN A 168 0.13 11.48 -9.19
C ASN A 168 -0.23 11.59 -10.69
N PRO A 169 0.60 11.04 -11.58
CA PRO A 169 1.89 10.41 -11.32
C PRO A 169 2.95 11.44 -10.94
N LEU A 170 3.76 11.12 -9.92
CA LEU A 170 4.80 12.02 -9.46
C LEU A 170 5.87 12.23 -10.54
N PRO A 171 6.43 13.46 -10.65
CA PRO A 171 7.53 13.71 -11.57
C PRO A 171 8.74 12.82 -11.29
N ILE A 172 9.36 12.26 -12.33
CA ILE A 172 10.54 11.39 -12.21
C ILE A 172 11.70 12.07 -11.48
N GLY A 173 11.77 13.40 -11.50
CA GLY A 173 12.78 14.16 -10.75
C GLY A 173 12.74 13.95 -9.23
N GLN A 174 11.64 13.47 -8.67
CA GLN A 174 11.56 13.13 -7.25
C GLN A 174 12.18 11.75 -6.92
N PHE A 175 12.49 10.93 -7.92
CA PHE A 175 12.94 9.55 -7.72
C PHE A 175 14.11 9.43 -6.74
N SER A 176 15.14 10.27 -6.89
CA SER A 176 16.33 10.20 -6.01
C SER A 176 16.02 10.47 -4.54
N ASP A 177 15.11 11.38 -4.26
CA ASP A 177 14.71 11.70 -2.88
C ASP A 177 13.79 10.62 -2.31
N ILE A 178 12.84 10.13 -3.09
CA ILE A 178 11.99 8.99 -2.74
C ILE A 178 12.83 7.75 -2.46
N TYR A 179 13.76 7.41 -3.35
CA TYR A 179 14.64 6.26 -3.19
C TYR A 179 15.47 6.36 -1.90
N ARG A 180 16.03 7.54 -1.61
CA ARG A 180 16.80 7.78 -0.39
C ARG A 180 15.95 7.58 0.87
N ALA A 181 14.74 8.13 0.91
CA ALA A 181 13.84 8.03 2.04
C ALA A 181 13.37 6.58 2.26
N VAL A 182 12.92 5.90 1.21
CA VAL A 182 12.44 4.51 1.29
C VAL A 182 13.59 3.55 1.65
N SER A 183 14.78 3.75 1.08
CA SER A 183 15.97 2.96 1.42
C SER A 183 16.39 3.16 2.89
N ALA A 184 16.26 4.39 3.42
CA ALA A 184 16.55 4.65 4.82
C ALA A 184 15.56 3.90 5.74
N ILE A 185 14.27 3.88 5.41
CA ILE A 185 13.26 3.08 6.13
C ILE A 185 13.63 1.59 6.08
N ALA A 186 13.94 1.07 4.89
CA ALA A 186 14.27 -0.34 4.71
C ALA A 186 15.51 -0.76 5.53
N VAL A 187 16.56 0.04 5.52
CA VAL A 187 17.77 -0.21 6.33
C VAL A 187 17.47 -0.10 7.83
N GLU A 188 16.68 0.89 8.23
CA GLU A 188 16.32 1.08 9.63
C GLU A 188 15.47 -0.07 10.17
N SER A 189 14.60 -0.64 9.33
CA SER A 189 13.72 -1.75 9.71
C SER A 189 14.47 -3.05 10.03
N LEU A 190 15.71 -3.21 9.56
CA LEU A 190 16.56 -4.36 9.83
C LEU A 190 17.33 -4.25 11.17
N LYS A 191 17.30 -3.09 11.81
CA LYS A 191 18.00 -2.91 13.09
C LYS A 191 17.09 -3.40 14.22
N PRO A 192 17.69 -4.08 15.24
CA PRO A 192 16.91 -4.50 16.41
C PRO A 192 16.28 -3.29 17.10
N GLU A 193 15.12 -3.49 17.70
CA GLU A 193 14.59 -2.50 18.62
C GLU A 193 15.55 -2.37 19.80
N SER A 194 16.06 -1.16 20.05
CA SER A 194 16.77 -0.88 21.30
C SER A 194 15.75 -1.04 22.42
N GLN A 195 16.02 -1.96 23.34
CA GLN A 195 15.22 -2.08 24.57
C GLN A 195 15.17 -0.71 25.25
N PRO A 196 14.03 -0.28 25.80
CA PRO A 196 13.99 0.93 26.61
C PRO A 196 15.03 0.76 27.71
N ILE A 197 15.89 1.76 27.88
CA ILE A 197 16.82 1.81 29.02
C ILE A 197 15.91 1.79 30.24
N VAL A 198 15.84 0.65 30.92
CA VAL A 198 15.22 0.55 32.23
C VAL A 198 16.10 1.43 33.12
N ALA A 199 15.60 2.61 33.48
CA ALA A 199 16.28 3.44 34.47
C ALA A 199 16.39 2.59 35.74
N GLU A 200 17.60 2.18 36.09
CA GLU A 200 17.86 1.57 37.38
C GLU A 200 17.42 2.59 38.45
N THR A 201 16.25 2.29 39.04
CA THR A 201 15.86 2.96 40.28
C THR A 201 16.92 2.57 41.32
N SER A 202 17.89 3.46 41.55
CA SER A 202 18.78 3.37 42.69
C SER A 202 17.94 3.42 43.97
N VAL A 203 17.73 2.25 44.56
CA VAL A 203 17.22 2.13 45.92
C VAL A 203 18.34 2.56 46.85
N SER A 204 18.19 3.72 47.43
CA SER A 204 18.98 4.19 48.57
C SER A 204 18.29 3.82 49.87
#